data_135f9300e7e71eceb3e8909591c3a383
#
_entry.id   135f9300e7e71eceb3e8909591c3a383
#
_cell.length_a   1.000
_cell.length_b   1.000
_cell.length_c   1.000
_cell.angle_alpha   90.00
_cell.angle_beta   90.00
_cell.angle_gamma   90.00
#
_symmetry.space_group_name_H-M   'P 1'
#
loop_
_entity.id
_entity.type
_entity.pdbx_description
1 polymer ?
#
loop_
_entity_poly.entity_id
_entity_poly.type
_entity_poly.pdbx_seq_one_letter_code
_entity_poly.pdbx_strand_id
1 'polypeptide(L)'
;MTEILETVENILEYGPICDHCLGRMFGKSSHGLSNEERGRSLRISLALSKNVPYQREENTCWICGNLFDKTKVWAERIKEAIKPYEHKTILVGCKVPPLVTESEEMIWTDLSLLNPEPIKAEFNRETGKAVSAITGSDVDFKRPDIVILCDLSTEDIEIQVNSLYIYGRYFKYERGIPQTRWFCRECRGKGCERCGFTGKMYQDSVEELIGRPITAACSASDAILHGAGREDIDARMIGTGRPFVLEIAEPKIREVSLKELEALVNKSAENRVAITLDHISDRHEVETLKSGKAHKKYSILVEVDGDFSINDVQSALDGLKGMTINQRTPDRVSHRRADLVRKRQCLDIECIGVEDGMFRITILGDAGLYIKELISGDNGRTQPSFSEKIGCPARVTSLDVIMVEGVVPENQNELES
;
A
#
# COMPACT_ATOMS: atom_id res chain seq x y z
N MET A 1 31.42 -35.08 -21.44
CA MET A 1 32.43 -33.98 -21.59
C MET A 1 32.62 -33.59 -23.06
N THR A 2 32.70 -34.55 -23.97
CA THR A 2 32.85 -34.32 -25.43
C THR A 2 31.70 -33.45 -25.98
N GLU A 3 30.47 -33.81 -25.71
CA GLU A 3 29.28 -33.08 -26.18
C GLU A 3 29.23 -31.59 -25.71
N ILE A 4 29.63 -31.30 -24.46
CA ILE A 4 29.70 -29.92 -23.95
C ILE A 4 30.76 -29.12 -24.71
N LEU A 5 31.93 -29.71 -24.96
CA LEU A 5 33.03 -29.00 -25.68
C LEU A 5 32.69 -28.78 -27.16
N GLU A 6 31.97 -29.71 -27.80
CA GLU A 6 31.45 -29.54 -29.16
C GLU A 6 30.43 -28.33 -29.18
N THR A 7 29.54 -28.26 -28.20
CA THR A 7 28.62 -27.15 -28.08
C THR A 7 29.36 -25.83 -27.86
N VAL A 8 30.40 -25.82 -27.00
CA VAL A 8 31.25 -24.63 -26.79
C VAL A 8 31.92 -24.18 -28.11
N GLU A 9 32.45 -25.12 -28.89
CA GLU A 9 33.06 -24.84 -30.18
C GLU A 9 32.03 -24.17 -31.12
N ASN A 10 30.87 -24.79 -31.28
CA ASN A 10 29.80 -24.27 -32.12
C ASN A 10 29.37 -22.86 -31.68
N ILE A 11 29.27 -22.58 -30.35
CA ILE A 11 28.96 -21.25 -29.84
C ILE A 11 30.02 -20.23 -30.27
N LEU A 12 31.32 -20.59 -30.21
CA LEU A 12 32.43 -19.69 -30.57
C LEU A 12 32.53 -19.40 -32.07
N GLU A 13 31.90 -20.22 -32.92
CA GLU A 13 31.84 -19.95 -34.38
C GLU A 13 30.94 -18.76 -34.75
N TYR A 14 29.97 -18.35 -33.85
CA TYR A 14 29.12 -17.18 -34.09
C TYR A 14 29.88 -15.85 -34.05
N GLY A 15 31.05 -15.82 -33.42
CA GLY A 15 31.89 -14.63 -33.33
C GLY A 15 32.56 -14.42 -31.98
N PRO A 16 33.11 -13.24 -31.71
CA PRO A 16 33.75 -12.93 -30.44
C PRO A 16 32.72 -12.96 -29.30
N ILE A 17 32.86 -13.87 -28.35
CA ILE A 17 31.97 -14.04 -27.21
C ILE A 17 32.79 -13.95 -25.93
N CYS A 18 32.42 -13.05 -24.99
CA CYS A 18 33.09 -12.93 -23.69
C CYS A 18 32.82 -14.15 -22.78
N ASP A 19 33.62 -14.31 -21.73
CA ASP A 19 33.47 -15.42 -20.78
C ASP A 19 32.13 -15.40 -20.05
N HIS A 20 31.56 -14.23 -19.74
CA HIS A 20 30.22 -14.10 -19.20
C HIS A 20 29.15 -14.70 -20.13
N CYS A 21 29.15 -14.27 -21.39
CA CYS A 21 28.18 -14.76 -22.38
C CYS A 21 28.34 -16.25 -22.67
N LEU A 22 29.56 -16.75 -22.76
CA LEU A 22 29.81 -18.18 -22.91
C LEU A 22 29.36 -18.96 -21.70
N GLY A 23 29.69 -18.49 -20.48
CA GLY A 23 29.35 -19.18 -19.24
C GLY A 23 27.84 -19.25 -18.97
N ARG A 24 27.08 -18.18 -19.30
CA ARG A 24 25.63 -18.18 -19.09
C ARG A 24 24.87 -19.09 -20.05
N MET A 25 25.43 -19.46 -21.21
CA MET A 25 24.84 -20.48 -22.07
C MET A 25 24.76 -21.84 -21.34
N PHE A 26 25.60 -22.05 -20.33
CA PHE A 26 25.61 -23.22 -19.45
C PHE A 26 25.23 -22.86 -18.01
N GLY A 27 24.37 -21.87 -17.81
CA GLY A 27 24.08 -21.24 -16.52
C GLY A 27 23.63 -22.16 -15.40
N LYS A 28 23.00 -23.29 -15.74
CA LYS A 28 22.59 -24.32 -14.75
C LYS A 28 23.57 -25.49 -14.60
N SER A 29 24.69 -25.46 -15.34
CA SER A 29 25.71 -26.49 -15.24
C SER A 29 26.71 -26.12 -14.14
N SER A 30 26.84 -26.97 -13.13
CA SER A 30 27.67 -26.77 -11.94
C SER A 30 27.18 -25.62 -11.03
N HIS A 31 27.42 -25.77 -9.73
CA HIS A 31 27.11 -24.78 -8.71
C HIS A 31 28.40 -24.16 -8.15
N GLY A 32 28.30 -22.90 -7.65
CA GLY A 32 29.41 -22.20 -7.02
C GLY A 32 30.36 -21.48 -7.97
N LEU A 33 30.09 -21.49 -9.28
CA LEU A 33 30.84 -20.71 -10.26
C LEU A 33 30.03 -19.49 -10.74
N SER A 34 30.67 -18.35 -10.89
CA SER A 34 30.14 -17.25 -11.70
C SER A 34 30.08 -17.64 -13.19
N ASN A 35 29.32 -16.90 -13.98
CA ASN A 35 29.32 -17.16 -15.44
C ASN A 35 30.67 -16.85 -16.08
N GLU A 36 31.37 -15.81 -15.60
CA GLU A 36 32.74 -15.51 -16.06
C GLU A 36 33.67 -16.71 -15.80
N GLU A 37 33.69 -17.26 -14.58
CA GLU A 37 34.52 -18.41 -14.25
C GLU A 37 34.15 -19.66 -15.05
N ARG A 38 32.85 -19.89 -15.23
CA ARG A 38 32.33 -21.01 -16.03
C ARG A 38 32.76 -20.88 -17.49
N GLY A 39 32.55 -19.72 -18.11
CA GLY A 39 32.93 -19.46 -19.49
C GLY A 39 34.44 -19.59 -19.71
N ARG A 40 35.25 -19.02 -18.81
CA ARG A 40 36.70 -19.16 -18.82
C ARG A 40 37.14 -20.62 -18.71
N SER A 41 36.52 -21.38 -17.77
CA SER A 41 36.85 -22.80 -17.60
C SER A 41 36.50 -23.63 -18.84
N LEU A 42 35.36 -23.35 -19.48
CA LEU A 42 34.96 -24.01 -20.73
C LEU A 42 35.95 -23.72 -21.87
N ARG A 43 36.35 -22.46 -22.03
CA ARG A 43 37.32 -22.05 -23.04
C ARG A 43 38.70 -22.68 -22.81
N ILE A 44 39.15 -22.76 -21.55
CA ILE A 44 40.40 -23.47 -21.17
C ILE A 44 40.29 -24.97 -21.48
N SER A 45 39.18 -25.59 -21.11
CA SER A 45 38.96 -27.02 -21.35
C SER A 45 38.95 -27.34 -22.85
N LEU A 46 38.35 -26.47 -23.68
CA LEU A 46 38.37 -26.65 -25.14
C LEU A 46 39.80 -26.53 -25.69
N ALA A 47 40.59 -25.53 -25.27
CA ALA A 47 41.97 -25.36 -25.69
C ALA A 47 42.84 -26.59 -25.33
N LEU A 48 42.68 -27.12 -24.11
CA LEU A 48 43.35 -28.33 -23.65
C LEU A 48 42.96 -29.56 -24.50
N SER A 49 41.66 -29.74 -24.77
CA SER A 49 41.15 -30.90 -25.54
C SER A 49 41.68 -30.92 -26.99
N LYS A 50 41.90 -29.73 -27.56
CA LYS A 50 42.40 -29.54 -28.92
C LYS A 50 43.93 -29.39 -28.99
N ASN A 51 44.60 -29.40 -27.85
CA ASN A 51 46.05 -29.20 -27.73
C ASN A 51 46.51 -27.87 -28.46
N VAL A 52 45.75 -26.78 -28.27
CA VAL A 52 46.06 -25.45 -28.81
C VAL A 52 46.33 -24.46 -27.68
N PRO A 53 47.08 -23.38 -27.93
CA PRO A 53 47.29 -22.34 -26.91
C PRO A 53 45.95 -21.73 -26.46
N TYR A 54 45.80 -21.53 -25.15
CA TYR A 54 44.68 -20.77 -24.61
C TYR A 54 44.83 -19.27 -25.00
N GLN A 55 43.77 -18.72 -25.53
CA GLN A 55 43.66 -17.28 -25.81
C GLN A 55 42.42 -16.72 -25.13
N ARG A 56 42.57 -15.63 -24.40
CA ARG A 56 41.42 -14.87 -23.87
C ARG A 56 40.80 -14.09 -25.05
N GLU A 57 39.44 -13.99 -25.02
CA GLU A 57 38.78 -13.12 -25.99
C GLU A 57 39.03 -11.65 -25.65
N GLU A 58 39.64 -10.92 -26.54
CA GLU A 58 39.96 -9.49 -26.38
C GLU A 58 39.06 -8.57 -27.22
N ASN A 59 38.36 -9.17 -28.19
CA ASN A 59 37.44 -8.40 -29.02
C ASN A 59 36.14 -8.10 -28.30
N THR A 60 35.44 -7.06 -28.76
CA THR A 60 34.11 -6.73 -28.23
C THR A 60 33.13 -7.90 -28.45
N CYS A 61 32.53 -8.36 -27.39
CA CYS A 61 31.52 -9.42 -27.43
C CYS A 61 30.31 -8.97 -28.27
N TRP A 62 30.04 -9.68 -29.35
CA TRP A 62 28.96 -9.30 -30.27
C TRP A 62 27.54 -9.43 -29.65
N ILE A 63 27.39 -10.23 -28.59
CA ILE A 63 26.10 -10.38 -27.87
C ILE A 63 25.87 -9.21 -26.92
N CYS A 64 26.81 -8.95 -26.00
CA CYS A 64 26.57 -8.01 -24.89
C CYS A 64 27.36 -6.70 -24.99
N GLY A 65 28.22 -6.51 -26.04
CA GLY A 65 29.06 -5.31 -26.17
C GLY A 65 29.97 -5.07 -24.97
N ASN A 66 30.45 -6.13 -24.32
CA ASN A 66 31.26 -6.09 -23.08
C ASN A 66 30.55 -5.41 -21.90
N LEU A 67 29.22 -5.60 -21.78
CA LEU A 67 28.38 -4.98 -20.75
C LEU A 67 28.92 -5.21 -19.33
N PHE A 68 29.42 -6.43 -19.04
CA PHE A 68 29.86 -6.80 -17.70
C PHE A 68 31.14 -6.11 -17.24
N ASP A 69 31.96 -5.62 -18.15
CA ASP A 69 33.12 -4.79 -17.82
C ASP A 69 32.70 -3.45 -17.18
N LYS A 70 31.47 -3.01 -17.47
CA LYS A 70 30.88 -1.76 -16.94
C LYS A 70 30.14 -1.95 -15.62
N THR A 71 30.07 -3.15 -15.02
CA THR A 71 29.30 -3.42 -13.79
C THR A 71 29.66 -2.49 -12.64
N LYS A 72 30.96 -2.20 -12.45
CA LYS A 72 31.41 -1.25 -11.41
C LYS A 72 30.97 0.19 -11.71
N VAL A 73 30.97 0.59 -12.97
CA VAL A 73 30.53 1.93 -13.40
C VAL A 73 29.02 2.07 -13.11
N TRP A 74 28.22 1.05 -13.44
CA TRP A 74 26.80 1.01 -13.10
C TRP A 74 26.60 1.12 -11.59
N ALA A 75 27.34 0.36 -10.80
CA ALA A 75 27.22 0.38 -9.35
C ALA A 75 27.49 1.78 -8.74
N GLU A 76 28.55 2.46 -9.18
CA GLU A 76 28.85 3.82 -8.70
C GLU A 76 27.79 4.84 -9.14
N ARG A 77 27.27 4.76 -10.37
CA ARG A 77 26.19 5.62 -10.86
C ARG A 77 24.90 5.39 -10.06
N ILE A 78 24.56 4.14 -9.77
CA ILE A 78 23.40 3.78 -8.94
C ILE A 78 23.58 4.35 -7.53
N LYS A 79 24.74 4.17 -6.91
CA LYS A 79 25.04 4.70 -5.58
C LYS A 79 24.80 6.22 -5.50
N GLU A 80 25.26 6.99 -6.49
CA GLU A 80 25.00 8.43 -6.51
C GLU A 80 23.49 8.75 -6.72
N ALA A 81 22.79 7.95 -7.54
CA ALA A 81 21.36 8.15 -7.81
C ALA A 81 20.49 7.89 -6.57
N ILE A 82 20.82 6.88 -5.76
CA ILE A 82 20.05 6.54 -4.54
C ILE A 82 20.48 7.32 -3.30
N LYS A 83 21.58 8.05 -3.34
CA LYS A 83 22.15 8.81 -2.22
C LYS A 83 21.17 9.76 -1.50
N PRO A 84 20.20 10.41 -2.19
CA PRO A 84 19.21 11.27 -1.52
C PRO A 84 18.19 10.53 -0.65
N TYR A 85 18.14 9.21 -0.72
CA TYR A 85 17.10 8.38 -0.08
C TYR A 85 17.70 7.48 0.99
N GLU A 86 17.14 7.52 2.18
CA GLU A 86 17.43 6.51 3.20
C GLU A 86 16.80 5.18 2.78
N HIS A 87 17.58 4.12 2.87
CA HIS A 87 17.14 2.78 2.50
C HIS A 87 18.00 1.71 3.18
N LYS A 88 17.40 0.56 3.46
CA LYS A 88 18.10 -0.65 3.95
C LYS A 88 18.16 -1.71 2.86
N THR A 89 17.15 -1.71 2.00
CA THR A 89 16.98 -2.75 0.99
C THR A 89 16.82 -2.18 -0.41
N ILE A 90 17.40 -2.88 -1.39
CA ILE A 90 17.36 -2.51 -2.81
C ILE A 90 16.98 -3.69 -3.69
N LEU A 91 16.50 -3.40 -4.89
CA LEU A 91 16.36 -4.35 -5.97
C LEU A 91 16.80 -3.71 -7.28
N VAL A 92 17.77 -4.35 -7.96
CA VAL A 92 18.24 -3.90 -9.27
C VAL A 92 17.56 -4.69 -10.38
N GLY A 93 17.02 -3.99 -11.35
CA GLY A 93 16.47 -4.52 -12.59
C GLY A 93 17.05 -3.81 -13.81
N CYS A 94 16.85 -4.36 -15.01
CA CYS A 94 17.23 -3.67 -16.25
C CYS A 94 16.21 -3.87 -17.37
N LYS A 95 16.24 -2.92 -18.32
CA LYS A 95 15.66 -3.02 -19.65
C LYS A 95 16.79 -3.37 -20.61
N VAL A 96 16.70 -4.54 -21.25
CA VAL A 96 17.72 -5.02 -22.21
C VAL A 96 17.30 -4.59 -23.60
N PRO A 97 18.24 -4.09 -24.44
CA PRO A 97 17.96 -3.79 -25.84
C PRO A 97 17.45 -5.04 -26.58
N PRO A 98 16.42 -4.93 -27.44
CA PRO A 98 15.86 -6.08 -28.17
C PRO A 98 16.92 -6.86 -28.96
N LEU A 99 17.84 -6.18 -29.61
CA LEU A 99 18.92 -6.79 -30.41
C LEU A 99 19.80 -7.74 -29.55
N VAL A 100 20.06 -7.37 -28.29
CA VAL A 100 20.85 -8.21 -27.36
C VAL A 100 20.08 -9.47 -27.00
N THR A 101 18.78 -9.34 -26.76
CA THR A 101 17.91 -10.48 -26.45
C THR A 101 17.78 -11.40 -27.67
N GLU A 102 17.56 -10.86 -28.85
CA GLU A 102 17.49 -11.62 -30.10
C GLU A 102 18.79 -12.39 -30.38
N SER A 103 19.94 -11.75 -30.14
CA SER A 103 21.25 -12.39 -30.34
C SER A 103 21.50 -13.59 -29.43
N GLU A 104 21.06 -13.51 -28.16
CA GLU A 104 21.19 -14.65 -27.25
C GLU A 104 20.17 -15.75 -27.57
N GLU A 105 18.92 -15.41 -27.88
CA GLU A 105 17.87 -16.35 -28.21
C GLU A 105 18.15 -17.12 -29.52
N MET A 106 18.81 -16.48 -30.47
CA MET A 106 19.25 -17.12 -31.71
C MET A 106 20.18 -18.31 -31.42
N ILE A 107 21.23 -18.10 -30.63
CA ILE A 107 22.16 -19.19 -30.27
C ILE A 107 21.44 -20.30 -29.48
N TRP A 108 20.56 -19.92 -28.56
CA TRP A 108 19.81 -20.89 -27.74
C TRP A 108 18.95 -21.79 -28.60
N THR A 109 18.30 -21.20 -29.61
CA THR A 109 17.42 -21.93 -30.53
C THR A 109 18.21 -22.82 -31.49
N ASP A 110 19.24 -22.25 -32.14
CA ASP A 110 20.03 -22.94 -33.14
C ASP A 110 20.77 -24.16 -32.57
N LEU A 111 21.29 -24.01 -31.35
CA LEU A 111 22.02 -25.09 -30.65
C LEU A 111 21.16 -25.87 -29.66
N SER A 112 19.85 -25.61 -29.59
CA SER A 112 18.91 -26.28 -28.69
C SER A 112 19.40 -26.32 -27.23
N LEU A 113 19.90 -25.20 -26.71
CA LEU A 113 20.44 -25.10 -25.36
C LEU A 113 19.32 -25.28 -24.31
N LEU A 114 19.45 -26.24 -23.42
CA LEU A 114 18.36 -26.61 -22.53
C LEU A 114 18.09 -25.63 -21.38
N ASN A 115 19.09 -24.92 -20.89
CA ASN A 115 18.96 -24.11 -19.68
C ASN A 115 19.94 -22.93 -19.63
N PRO A 116 19.98 -22.05 -20.62
CA PRO A 116 20.80 -20.86 -20.58
C PRO A 116 20.25 -19.87 -19.54
N GLU A 117 21.12 -19.02 -18.99
CA GLU A 117 20.71 -17.90 -18.15
C GLU A 117 20.57 -16.64 -19.01
N PRO A 118 19.44 -15.91 -18.97
CA PRO A 118 19.28 -14.65 -19.69
C PRO A 118 20.26 -13.58 -19.20
N ILE A 119 20.76 -12.75 -20.12
CA ILE A 119 21.64 -11.61 -19.79
C ILE A 119 21.04 -10.68 -18.75
N LYS A 120 19.72 -10.49 -18.81
CA LYS A 120 18.95 -9.72 -17.82
C LYS A 120 19.15 -10.24 -16.40
N ALA A 121 19.09 -11.58 -16.21
CA ALA A 121 19.22 -12.19 -14.90
C ALA A 121 20.65 -12.02 -14.35
N GLU A 122 21.66 -12.27 -15.18
CA GLU A 122 23.05 -12.08 -14.79
C GLU A 122 23.37 -10.63 -14.49
N PHE A 123 22.96 -9.68 -15.35
CA PHE A 123 23.20 -8.25 -15.13
C PHE A 123 22.59 -7.78 -13.81
N ASN A 124 21.31 -8.10 -13.56
CA ASN A 124 20.61 -7.72 -12.34
C ASN A 124 21.32 -8.28 -11.10
N ARG A 125 21.75 -9.55 -11.16
CA ARG A 125 22.46 -10.22 -10.06
C ARG A 125 23.83 -9.58 -9.80
N GLU A 126 24.67 -9.46 -10.84
CA GLU A 126 26.04 -8.97 -10.65
C GLU A 126 26.08 -7.49 -10.31
N THR A 127 25.23 -6.66 -10.95
CA THR A 127 25.08 -5.25 -10.60
C THR A 127 24.51 -5.08 -9.20
N GLY A 128 23.48 -5.88 -8.83
CA GLY A 128 22.90 -5.87 -7.48
C GLY A 128 23.93 -6.19 -6.39
N LYS A 129 24.78 -7.22 -6.59
CA LYS A 129 25.89 -7.54 -5.69
C LYS A 129 26.91 -6.39 -5.60
N ALA A 130 27.27 -5.79 -6.73
CA ALA A 130 28.22 -4.68 -6.74
C ALA A 130 27.66 -3.45 -6.01
N VAL A 131 26.38 -3.10 -6.19
CA VAL A 131 25.72 -2.01 -5.47
C VAL A 131 25.65 -2.33 -3.96
N SER A 132 25.18 -3.53 -3.59
CA SER A 132 25.13 -3.96 -2.18
C SER A 132 26.51 -3.86 -1.50
N ALA A 133 27.57 -4.28 -2.18
CA ALA A 133 28.93 -4.23 -1.65
C ALA A 133 29.43 -2.79 -1.37
N ILE A 134 29.04 -1.81 -2.18
CA ILE A 134 29.54 -0.41 -2.03
C ILE A 134 28.60 0.49 -1.22
N THR A 135 27.32 0.08 -1.04
CA THR A 135 26.32 0.84 -0.26
C THR A 135 26.05 0.23 1.13
N GLY A 136 26.33 -1.05 1.29
CA GLY A 136 25.95 -1.83 2.49
C GLY A 136 24.46 -2.20 2.53
N SER A 137 23.72 -1.97 1.45
CA SER A 137 22.29 -2.28 1.38
C SER A 137 22.06 -3.76 1.09
N ASP A 138 21.03 -4.34 1.73
CA ASP A 138 20.61 -5.71 1.46
C ASP A 138 19.74 -5.80 0.20
N VAL A 139 19.72 -6.96 -0.45
CA VAL A 139 18.82 -7.21 -1.59
C VAL A 139 17.53 -7.84 -1.09
N ASP A 140 16.39 -7.20 -1.40
CA ASP A 140 15.06 -7.73 -1.11
C ASP A 140 14.24 -7.86 -2.40
N PHE A 141 13.83 -9.10 -2.72
CA PHE A 141 13.04 -9.40 -3.93
C PHE A 141 11.54 -9.16 -3.76
N LYS A 142 11.06 -9.01 -2.53
CA LYS A 142 9.64 -8.89 -2.23
C LYS A 142 9.22 -7.47 -1.91
N ARG A 143 9.98 -6.79 -1.05
CA ARG A 143 9.63 -5.48 -0.49
C ARG A 143 10.87 -4.57 -0.35
N PRO A 144 11.58 -4.32 -1.44
CA PRO A 144 12.74 -3.41 -1.38
C PRO A 144 12.27 -1.99 -1.04
N ASP A 145 13.11 -1.24 -0.35
CA ASP A 145 12.86 0.20 -0.15
C ASP A 145 12.97 0.96 -1.46
N ILE A 146 13.94 0.56 -2.29
CA ILE A 146 14.21 1.19 -3.59
C ILE A 146 14.32 0.12 -4.68
N VAL A 147 13.60 0.31 -5.78
CA VAL A 147 13.80 -0.42 -7.04
C VAL A 147 14.59 0.47 -8.00
N ILE A 148 15.68 -0.06 -8.53
CA ILE A 148 16.55 0.60 -9.49
C ILE A 148 16.36 -0.07 -10.85
N LEU A 149 15.98 0.67 -11.87
CA LEU A 149 15.84 0.16 -13.23
C LEU A 149 16.85 0.80 -14.14
N CYS A 150 17.82 -0.01 -14.64
CA CYS A 150 18.85 0.40 -15.58
C CYS A 150 18.36 0.19 -17.02
N ASP A 151 18.25 1.23 -17.80
CA ASP A 151 18.01 1.12 -19.24
C ASP A 151 19.36 0.95 -19.96
N LEU A 152 19.61 -0.26 -20.48
CA LEU A 152 20.90 -0.57 -21.11
C LEU A 152 21.05 0.00 -22.52
N SER A 153 19.95 0.55 -23.09
CA SER A 153 19.97 1.20 -24.42
C SER A 153 20.38 2.66 -24.32
N THR A 154 19.83 3.38 -23.33
CA THR A 154 20.06 4.82 -23.12
C THR A 154 21.11 5.09 -22.04
N GLU A 155 21.48 4.06 -21.31
CA GLU A 155 22.30 4.11 -20.09
C GLU A 155 21.66 4.95 -18.97
N ASP A 156 20.33 5.14 -18.97
CA ASP A 156 19.61 5.86 -17.91
C ASP A 156 19.34 4.97 -16.68
N ILE A 157 19.18 5.63 -15.53
CA ILE A 157 18.81 4.98 -14.27
C ILE A 157 17.50 5.61 -13.78
N GLU A 158 16.47 4.80 -13.67
CA GLU A 158 15.18 5.17 -13.07
C GLU A 158 15.12 4.64 -11.64
N ILE A 159 14.78 5.51 -10.68
CA ILE A 159 14.65 5.16 -9.28
C ILE A 159 13.16 5.17 -8.90
N GLN A 160 12.67 4.05 -8.40
CA GLN A 160 11.35 3.95 -7.80
C GLN A 160 11.50 3.74 -6.31
N VAL A 161 11.04 4.72 -5.52
CA VAL A 161 11.05 4.67 -4.06
C VAL A 161 9.71 4.11 -3.59
N ASN A 162 9.72 2.98 -2.88
CA ASN A 162 8.51 2.37 -2.35
C ASN A 162 8.00 3.13 -1.12
N SER A 163 6.70 3.17 -0.96
CA SER A 163 6.05 3.85 0.17
C SER A 163 6.47 3.26 1.53
N LEU A 164 6.49 4.12 2.54
CA LEU A 164 6.58 3.72 3.94
C LEU A 164 5.16 3.69 4.51
N TYR A 165 4.83 2.67 5.28
CA TYR A 165 3.52 2.49 5.90
C TYR A 165 3.63 2.56 7.41
N ILE A 166 2.71 3.27 8.05
CA ILE A 166 2.65 3.38 9.51
C ILE A 166 1.22 3.12 9.97
N TYR A 167 1.05 2.15 10.88
CA TYR A 167 -0.22 1.84 11.52
C TYR A 167 -0.42 2.67 12.77
N GLY A 168 -1.68 3.06 13.02
CA GLY A 168 -2.05 3.80 14.20
C GLY A 168 -3.56 3.96 14.36
N ARG A 169 -3.96 4.81 15.29
CA ARG A 169 -5.35 5.22 15.49
C ARG A 169 -5.46 6.73 15.46
N TYR A 170 -6.50 7.26 14.80
CA TYR A 170 -6.80 8.68 14.85
C TYR A 170 -8.07 8.98 15.63
N PHE A 171 -8.10 10.16 16.19
CA PHE A 171 -9.23 10.77 16.87
C PHE A 171 -9.61 12.05 16.12
N LYS A 172 -10.91 12.29 15.96
CA LYS A 172 -11.44 13.50 15.35
C LYS A 172 -12.36 14.19 16.35
N TYR A 173 -11.93 15.30 16.89
CA TYR A 173 -12.67 16.05 17.92
C TYR A 173 -13.56 17.14 17.31
N GLU A 174 -13.16 17.68 16.16
CA GLU A 174 -13.91 18.70 15.44
C GLU A 174 -14.90 18.09 14.46
N ARG A 175 -16.14 18.62 14.48
CA ARG A 175 -17.16 18.28 13.47
C ARG A 175 -16.96 19.14 12.23
N GLY A 176 -17.45 18.69 11.08
CA GLY A 176 -17.32 19.42 9.82
C GLY A 176 -16.05 19.12 9.02
N ILE A 177 -15.14 18.30 9.55
CA ILE A 177 -13.93 17.86 8.86
C ILE A 177 -14.16 16.50 8.19
N PRO A 178 -13.93 16.36 6.85
CA PRO A 178 -13.96 15.07 6.17
C PRO A 178 -12.75 14.21 6.55
N GLN A 179 -12.88 12.88 6.46
CA GLN A 179 -11.76 11.96 6.69
C GLN A 179 -10.63 12.15 5.68
N THR A 180 -10.95 12.24 4.40
CA THR A 180 -9.99 12.37 3.30
C THR A 180 -10.24 13.66 2.52
N ARG A 181 -9.27 14.08 1.73
CA ARG A 181 -9.36 15.26 0.86
C ARG A 181 -10.55 15.16 -0.11
N TRP A 182 -11.37 16.20 -0.18
CA TRP A 182 -12.43 16.30 -1.17
C TRP A 182 -12.11 17.43 -2.15
N PHE A 183 -11.74 17.03 -3.34
CA PHE A 183 -11.51 17.98 -4.43
C PHE A 183 -12.80 18.67 -4.87
N CYS A 184 -12.68 19.90 -5.29
CA CYS A 184 -13.78 20.67 -5.85
C CYS A 184 -14.37 19.90 -7.05
N ARG A 185 -15.71 19.73 -7.05
CA ARG A 185 -16.41 18.97 -8.09
C ARG A 185 -16.30 19.62 -9.47
N GLU A 186 -16.11 20.92 -9.54
CA GLU A 186 -16.02 21.68 -10.79
C GLU A 186 -14.60 21.63 -11.38
N CYS A 187 -13.60 22.06 -10.63
CA CYS A 187 -12.22 22.17 -11.14
C CYS A 187 -11.36 20.93 -10.86
N ARG A 188 -11.85 19.95 -10.13
CA ARG A 188 -11.14 18.69 -9.80
C ARG A 188 -9.73 18.90 -9.21
N GLY A 189 -9.59 19.91 -8.35
CA GLY A 189 -8.33 20.23 -7.69
C GLY A 189 -7.51 21.34 -8.34
N LYS A 190 -7.89 21.85 -9.51
CA LYS A 190 -7.12 22.87 -10.24
C LYS A 190 -7.28 24.30 -9.65
N GLY A 191 -8.30 24.52 -8.86
CA GLY A 191 -8.70 25.84 -8.37
C GLY A 191 -9.68 26.53 -9.34
N CYS A 192 -10.77 27.08 -8.80
CA CYS A 192 -11.76 27.90 -9.54
C CYS A 192 -12.44 28.85 -8.55
N GLU A 193 -13.24 29.79 -9.05
CA GLU A 193 -13.99 30.76 -8.23
C GLU A 193 -14.89 30.09 -7.20
N ARG A 194 -15.59 29.00 -7.58
CA ARG A 194 -16.48 28.25 -6.69
C ARG A 194 -15.80 27.76 -5.42
N CYS A 195 -14.55 27.33 -5.51
CA CYS A 195 -13.79 26.84 -4.35
C CYS A 195 -12.83 27.88 -3.78
N GLY A 196 -12.93 29.14 -4.17
CA GLY A 196 -11.98 30.20 -3.78
C GLY A 196 -10.55 29.88 -4.18
N PHE A 197 -10.35 29.25 -5.35
CA PHE A 197 -9.08 28.85 -5.92
C PHE A 197 -8.30 27.80 -5.11
N THR A 198 -8.91 27.22 -4.04
CA THR A 198 -8.27 26.17 -3.22
C THR A 198 -8.24 24.81 -3.88
N GLY A 199 -9.07 24.57 -4.89
CA GLY A 199 -9.25 23.26 -5.52
C GLY A 199 -10.04 22.26 -4.65
N LYS A 200 -10.50 22.65 -3.46
CA LYS A 200 -11.10 21.76 -2.45
C LYS A 200 -12.51 22.18 -2.06
N MET A 201 -13.29 21.20 -1.56
CA MET A 201 -14.62 21.44 -0.98
C MET A 201 -14.55 21.83 0.50
N TYR A 202 -13.53 21.35 1.21
CA TYR A 202 -13.26 21.63 2.63
C TYR A 202 -11.81 22.07 2.75
N GLN A 203 -11.55 23.00 3.66
CA GLN A 203 -10.21 23.55 3.86
C GLN A 203 -9.20 22.48 4.28
N ASP A 204 -9.60 21.63 5.23
CA ASP A 204 -8.78 20.55 5.77
C ASP A 204 -9.56 19.24 5.81
N SER A 205 -8.82 18.14 5.94
CA SER A 205 -9.30 16.80 6.20
C SER A 205 -8.45 16.15 7.29
N VAL A 206 -8.92 15.06 7.90
CA VAL A 206 -8.13 14.26 8.84
C VAL A 206 -6.82 13.80 8.18
N GLU A 207 -6.91 13.31 6.93
CA GLU A 207 -5.76 12.93 6.12
C GLU A 207 -4.71 14.04 6.01
N GLU A 208 -5.13 15.28 5.75
CA GLU A 208 -4.20 16.40 5.59
C GLU A 208 -3.61 16.87 6.91
N LEU A 209 -4.40 16.89 7.98
CA LEU A 209 -3.93 17.28 9.31
C LEU A 209 -2.89 16.30 9.85
N ILE A 210 -3.03 15.01 9.55
CA ILE A 210 -2.06 13.96 9.90
C ILE A 210 -0.90 13.94 8.89
N GLY A 211 -1.21 13.98 7.60
CA GLY A 211 -0.24 13.73 6.54
C GLY A 211 0.79 14.84 6.37
N ARG A 212 0.38 16.14 6.40
CA ARG A 212 1.29 17.27 6.15
C ARG A 212 2.54 17.26 7.04
N PRO A 213 2.43 17.17 8.39
CA PRO A 213 3.61 17.17 9.24
C PRO A 213 4.48 15.93 9.02
N ILE A 214 3.89 14.76 8.76
CA ILE A 214 4.63 13.51 8.49
C ILE A 214 5.32 13.57 7.13
N THR A 215 4.63 14.06 6.08
CA THR A 215 5.23 14.27 4.75
C THR A 215 6.46 15.19 4.84
N ALA A 216 6.34 16.27 5.60
CA ALA A 216 7.48 17.18 5.82
C ALA A 216 8.63 16.49 6.57
N ALA A 217 8.34 15.75 7.64
CA ALA A 217 9.35 15.04 8.44
C ALA A 217 10.06 13.95 7.62
N CYS A 218 9.34 13.22 6.77
CA CYS A 218 9.89 12.18 5.90
C CYS A 218 10.48 12.72 4.58
N SER A 219 10.39 14.03 4.31
CA SER A 219 10.71 14.63 3.01
C SER A 219 10.07 13.85 1.85
N ALA A 220 8.80 13.49 2.02
CA ALA A 220 8.02 12.66 1.12
C ALA A 220 7.22 13.50 0.11
N SER A 221 6.71 12.88 -0.95
CA SER A 221 5.90 13.56 -1.98
C SER A 221 4.44 13.74 -1.55
N ASP A 222 3.86 12.79 -0.83
CA ASP A 222 2.47 12.83 -0.32
C ASP A 222 2.27 11.85 0.83
N ALA A 223 1.11 11.93 1.49
CA ALA A 223 0.63 10.95 2.46
C ALA A 223 -0.84 10.64 2.21
N ILE A 224 -1.18 9.33 2.22
CA ILE A 224 -2.52 8.82 1.93
C ILE A 224 -3.02 8.04 3.15
N LEU A 225 -4.20 8.40 3.65
CA LEU A 225 -4.79 7.77 4.82
C LEU A 225 -5.74 6.62 4.42
N HIS A 226 -5.43 5.43 4.87
CA HIS A 226 -6.26 4.24 4.72
C HIS A 226 -6.93 3.92 6.06
N GLY A 227 -8.21 4.23 6.23
CA GLY A 227 -8.93 4.03 7.49
C GLY A 227 -9.77 2.74 7.50
N ALA A 228 -9.97 2.15 8.70
CA ALA A 228 -10.94 1.07 8.94
C ALA A 228 -12.39 1.63 8.87
N GLY A 229 -12.88 1.81 7.64
CA GLY A 229 -14.15 2.47 7.37
C GLY A 229 -14.06 4.00 7.46
N ARG A 230 -15.23 4.64 7.45
CA ARG A 230 -15.35 6.09 7.40
C ARG A 230 -16.52 6.57 8.26
N GLU A 231 -16.34 7.67 8.94
CA GLU A 231 -17.43 8.40 9.60
C GLU A 231 -18.01 9.51 8.72
N ASP A 232 -19.18 10.00 9.10
CA ASP A 232 -19.76 11.21 8.51
C ASP A 232 -18.97 12.46 8.90
N ILE A 233 -19.03 13.50 8.06
CA ILE A 233 -18.28 14.74 8.26
C ILE A 233 -18.67 15.40 9.61
N ASP A 234 -19.93 15.36 9.95
CA ASP A 234 -20.49 15.93 11.18
C ASP A 234 -20.33 15.03 12.42
N ALA A 235 -19.78 13.81 12.27
CA ALA A 235 -19.49 12.92 13.39
C ALA A 235 -18.11 13.21 13.99
N ARG A 236 -17.96 13.03 15.30
CA ARG A 236 -16.65 12.91 15.95
C ARG A 236 -16.20 11.46 16.00
N MET A 237 -14.89 11.26 16.09
CA MET A 237 -14.25 9.97 16.33
C MET A 237 -13.46 10.07 17.63
N ILE A 238 -13.99 9.53 18.71
CA ILE A 238 -13.42 9.61 20.07
C ILE A 238 -13.28 8.22 20.70
N GLY A 239 -13.07 8.13 21.99
CA GLY A 239 -12.97 6.86 22.72
C GLY A 239 -11.73 6.06 22.29
N THR A 240 -11.88 4.92 21.59
CA THR A 240 -10.76 4.08 21.17
C THR A 240 -10.04 4.58 19.92
N GLY A 241 -10.52 5.65 19.27
CA GLY A 241 -10.01 6.10 17.97
C GLY A 241 -10.32 5.12 16.83
N ARG A 242 -10.05 5.51 15.60
CA ARG A 242 -10.22 4.68 14.41
C ARG A 242 -8.86 4.15 13.94
N PRO A 243 -8.72 2.84 13.72
CA PRO A 243 -7.53 2.28 13.09
C PRO A 243 -7.31 2.86 11.69
N PHE A 244 -6.04 3.17 11.38
CA PHE A 244 -5.63 3.59 10.05
C PHE A 244 -4.21 3.10 9.75
N VAL A 245 -3.89 3.02 8.46
CA VAL A 245 -2.53 2.96 7.94
C VAL A 245 -2.28 4.22 7.13
N LEU A 246 -1.20 4.93 7.43
CA LEU A 246 -0.73 6.04 6.63
C LEU A 246 0.31 5.53 5.64
N GLU A 247 0.05 5.68 4.35
CA GLU A 247 0.99 5.44 3.27
C GLU A 247 1.73 6.74 2.97
N ILE A 248 3.04 6.73 3.14
CA ILE A 248 3.94 7.88 2.91
C ILE A 248 4.64 7.61 1.58
N ALA A 249 4.30 8.39 0.56
CA ALA A 249 4.77 8.19 -0.80
C ALA A 249 6.18 8.77 -1.01
N GLU A 250 7.06 7.99 -1.62
CA GLU A 250 8.42 8.38 -2.00
C GLU A 250 9.22 9.08 -0.87
N PRO A 251 9.28 8.50 0.35
CA PRO A 251 9.99 9.13 1.45
C PRO A 251 11.50 9.15 1.19
N LYS A 252 12.13 10.31 1.45
CA LYS A 252 13.59 10.41 1.48
C LYS A 252 14.17 10.00 2.82
N ILE A 253 13.41 10.20 3.90
CA ILE A 253 13.76 9.82 5.27
C ILE A 253 12.81 8.70 5.71
N ARG A 254 13.37 7.54 6.07
CA ARG A 254 12.63 6.33 6.46
C ARG A 254 12.86 5.93 7.91
N GLU A 255 13.99 6.30 8.48
CA GLU A 255 14.31 6.05 9.89
C GLU A 255 13.65 7.13 10.75
N VAL A 256 12.40 6.89 11.13
CA VAL A 256 11.57 7.84 11.89
C VAL A 256 11.19 7.27 13.26
N SER A 257 11.16 8.15 14.25
CA SER A 257 10.60 7.85 15.57
C SER A 257 9.08 8.03 15.55
N LEU A 258 8.33 6.94 15.74
CA LEU A 258 6.87 7.01 15.80
C LEU A 258 6.37 7.96 16.88
N LYS A 259 7.05 8.01 18.04
CA LYS A 259 6.72 8.93 19.14
C LYS A 259 6.92 10.40 18.78
N GLU A 260 7.98 10.71 18.03
CA GLU A 260 8.23 12.07 17.56
C GLU A 260 7.23 12.50 16.49
N LEU A 261 6.90 11.60 15.55
CA LEU A 261 5.86 11.86 14.56
C LEU A 261 4.49 12.05 15.21
N GLU A 262 4.12 11.22 16.18
CA GLU A 262 2.89 11.36 16.96
C GLU A 262 2.82 12.71 17.66
N ALA A 263 3.87 13.08 18.39
CA ALA A 263 3.96 14.37 19.09
C ALA A 263 3.87 15.57 18.11
N LEU A 264 4.53 15.45 16.95
CA LEU A 264 4.51 16.49 15.90
C LEU A 264 3.10 16.71 15.35
N VAL A 265 2.40 15.63 15.01
CA VAL A 265 1.01 15.69 14.50
C VAL A 265 0.09 16.25 15.56
N ASN A 266 0.11 15.71 16.79
CA ASN A 266 -0.77 16.10 17.87
C ASN A 266 -0.60 17.58 18.26
N LYS A 267 0.63 18.11 18.16
CA LYS A 267 0.90 19.52 18.36
C LYS A 267 0.37 20.38 17.20
N SER A 268 0.60 19.98 15.96
CA SER A 268 0.24 20.76 14.77
C SER A 268 -1.27 20.76 14.47
N ALA A 269 -2.00 19.73 14.91
CA ALA A 269 -3.43 19.60 14.68
C ALA A 269 -4.32 20.41 15.66
N GLU A 270 -3.74 21.12 16.64
CA GLU A 270 -4.42 22.07 17.53
C GLU A 270 -5.70 21.50 18.19
N ASN A 271 -5.66 20.26 18.65
CA ASN A 271 -6.79 19.51 19.23
C ASN A 271 -7.99 19.28 18.27
N ARG A 272 -7.86 19.54 16.98
CA ARG A 272 -8.88 19.20 15.98
C ARG A 272 -8.89 17.70 15.69
N VAL A 273 -7.68 17.14 15.59
CA VAL A 273 -7.38 15.71 15.38
C VAL A 273 -6.24 15.32 16.30
N ALA A 274 -6.20 14.07 16.73
CA ALA A 274 -5.03 13.49 17.39
C ALA A 274 -4.77 12.09 16.82
N ILE A 275 -3.56 11.58 17.01
CA ILE A 275 -3.19 10.22 16.62
C ILE A 275 -2.44 9.51 17.74
N THR A 276 -2.46 8.20 17.67
CA THR A 276 -1.48 7.30 18.31
C THR A 276 -0.86 6.45 17.21
N LEU A 277 0.46 6.31 17.20
CA LEU A 277 1.18 5.47 16.23
C LEU A 277 1.74 4.24 16.96
N ASP A 278 1.60 3.08 16.36
CA ASP A 278 1.90 1.80 16.99
C ASP A 278 3.14 1.12 16.38
N HIS A 279 3.13 0.87 15.07
CA HIS A 279 4.22 0.16 14.39
C HIS A 279 4.37 0.56 12.91
N ILE A 280 5.54 0.22 12.33
CA ILE A 280 5.77 0.29 10.88
C ILE A 280 5.00 -0.85 10.23
N SER A 281 4.16 -0.51 9.28
CA SER A 281 3.21 -1.39 8.61
C SER A 281 3.64 -1.72 7.18
N ASP A 282 2.74 -2.36 6.44
CA ASP A 282 2.91 -2.68 5.03
C ASP A 282 1.59 -2.60 4.23
N ARG A 283 1.70 -2.81 2.93
CA ARG A 283 0.54 -2.81 2.02
C ARG A 283 -0.48 -3.89 2.35
N HIS A 284 -0.05 -5.05 2.85
CA HIS A 284 -0.95 -6.14 3.21
C HIS A 284 -1.87 -5.75 4.39
N GLU A 285 -1.32 -5.03 5.37
CA GLU A 285 -2.14 -4.51 6.46
C GLU A 285 -3.18 -3.47 6.00
N VAL A 286 -2.86 -2.69 4.95
CA VAL A 286 -3.86 -1.81 4.30
C VAL A 286 -5.02 -2.63 3.72
N GLU A 287 -4.73 -3.77 3.08
CA GLU A 287 -5.75 -4.65 2.49
C GLU A 287 -6.61 -5.28 3.59
N THR A 288 -5.99 -5.79 4.65
CA THR A 288 -6.65 -6.33 5.85
C THR A 288 -7.55 -5.28 6.50
N LEU A 289 -7.04 -4.06 6.66
CA LEU A 289 -7.78 -2.95 7.27
C LEU A 289 -9.04 -2.58 6.46
N LYS A 290 -8.97 -2.64 5.13
CA LYS A 290 -10.09 -2.30 4.24
C LYS A 290 -11.12 -3.41 4.10
N SER A 291 -10.71 -4.68 4.15
CA SER A 291 -11.59 -5.84 4.01
C SER A 291 -12.24 -6.25 5.34
N GLY A 292 -11.60 -5.96 6.45
CA GLY A 292 -12.04 -6.39 7.77
C GLY A 292 -13.36 -5.77 8.22
N LYS A 293 -14.16 -6.56 8.91
CA LYS A 293 -15.41 -6.14 9.55
C LYS A 293 -15.12 -5.85 11.02
N ALA A 294 -15.40 -4.63 11.46
CA ALA A 294 -15.26 -4.22 12.85
C ALA A 294 -16.60 -3.72 13.38
N HIS A 295 -17.04 -4.22 14.53
CA HIS A 295 -18.17 -3.64 15.24
C HIS A 295 -17.83 -2.23 15.70
N LYS A 296 -18.85 -1.39 15.81
CA LYS A 296 -18.69 0.00 16.22
C LYS A 296 -19.67 0.37 17.28
N LYS A 297 -19.20 1.09 18.29
CA LYS A 297 -20.06 1.67 19.32
C LYS A 297 -20.16 3.18 19.09
N TYR A 298 -21.38 3.64 19.19
CA TYR A 298 -21.74 5.03 18.97
C TYR A 298 -22.38 5.61 20.23
N SER A 299 -22.20 6.91 20.45
CA SER A 299 -22.98 7.73 21.38
C SER A 299 -23.68 8.81 20.57
N ILE A 300 -25.00 8.87 20.66
CA ILE A 300 -25.81 9.80 19.89
C ILE A 300 -26.72 10.62 20.81
N LEU A 301 -27.08 11.81 20.37
CA LEU A 301 -28.19 12.58 20.92
C LEU A 301 -29.36 12.48 19.95
N VAL A 302 -30.50 12.13 20.47
CA VAL A 302 -31.75 11.91 19.72
C VAL A 302 -32.82 12.85 20.22
N GLU A 303 -33.36 13.64 19.33
CA GLU A 303 -34.57 14.41 19.54
C GLU A 303 -35.79 13.57 19.13
N VAL A 304 -36.79 13.49 19.95
CA VAL A 304 -38.01 12.74 19.72
C VAL A 304 -39.17 13.72 19.75
N ASP A 305 -40.05 13.62 18.75
CA ASP A 305 -41.20 14.50 18.65
C ASP A 305 -42.32 14.04 19.61
N GLY A 306 -42.41 14.70 20.76
CA GLY A 306 -43.36 14.36 21.84
C GLY A 306 -42.70 14.31 23.22
N ASP A 307 -43.52 14.09 24.24
CA ASP A 307 -43.06 14.03 25.62
C ASP A 307 -43.01 12.57 26.07
N PHE A 308 -41.81 12.03 26.21
CA PHE A 308 -41.51 10.63 26.53
C PHE A 308 -40.58 10.55 27.74
N SER A 309 -40.84 9.56 28.60
CA SER A 309 -39.93 9.22 29.68
C SER A 309 -38.73 8.38 29.15
N ILE A 310 -37.65 8.31 29.92
CA ILE A 310 -36.52 7.41 29.65
C ILE A 310 -36.99 5.96 29.50
N ASN A 311 -37.96 5.54 30.28
CA ASN A 311 -38.49 4.17 30.24
C ASN A 311 -39.26 3.89 28.95
N ASP A 312 -40.02 4.85 28.43
CA ASP A 312 -40.71 4.71 27.15
C ASP A 312 -39.72 4.56 26.01
N VAL A 313 -38.69 5.42 26.01
CA VAL A 313 -37.60 5.35 25.03
C VAL A 313 -36.84 4.02 25.13
N GLN A 314 -36.48 3.57 26.34
CA GLN A 314 -35.79 2.30 26.53
C GLN A 314 -36.62 1.12 26.04
N SER A 315 -37.90 1.10 26.33
CA SER A 315 -38.81 0.04 25.86
C SER A 315 -38.87 -0.04 24.33
N ALA A 316 -38.89 1.10 23.65
CA ALA A 316 -38.82 1.15 22.17
C ALA A 316 -37.47 0.67 21.63
N LEU A 317 -36.36 1.00 22.31
CA LEU A 317 -34.99 0.56 21.95
C LEU A 317 -34.82 -0.95 22.16
N ASP A 318 -35.38 -1.52 23.20
CA ASP A 318 -35.34 -2.98 23.47
C ASP A 318 -35.92 -3.77 22.30
N GLY A 319 -36.87 -3.20 21.58
CA GLY A 319 -37.44 -3.77 20.36
C GLY A 319 -36.49 -3.79 19.15
N LEU A 320 -35.26 -3.21 19.27
CA LEU A 320 -34.23 -3.20 18.23
C LEU A 320 -33.01 -4.02 18.63
N LYS A 321 -32.80 -4.27 19.91
CA LYS A 321 -31.66 -4.99 20.47
C LYS A 321 -31.58 -6.41 19.91
N GLY A 322 -30.45 -6.80 19.38
CA GLY A 322 -30.19 -8.11 18.75
C GLY A 322 -30.93 -8.32 17.42
N MET A 323 -31.65 -7.32 16.91
CA MET A 323 -32.43 -7.43 15.68
C MET A 323 -31.61 -7.25 14.43
N THR A 324 -31.97 -7.96 13.38
CA THR A 324 -31.51 -7.72 12.03
C THR A 324 -32.27 -6.55 11.42
N ILE A 325 -31.54 -5.50 11.08
CA ILE A 325 -32.05 -4.28 10.46
C ILE A 325 -31.86 -4.36 8.93
N ASN A 326 -32.94 -4.24 8.18
CA ASN A 326 -32.88 -4.13 6.72
C ASN A 326 -32.74 -2.66 6.34
N GLN A 327 -31.57 -2.28 5.84
CA GLN A 327 -31.29 -0.89 5.44
C GLN A 327 -31.06 -0.80 3.94
N ARG A 328 -31.97 -0.17 3.22
CA ARG A 328 -31.74 0.27 1.85
C ARG A 328 -30.73 1.42 1.88
N THR A 329 -29.92 1.55 0.82
CA THR A 329 -28.97 2.66 0.72
C THR A 329 -29.64 3.97 1.12
N PRO A 330 -29.15 4.71 2.14
CA PRO A 330 -29.78 5.93 2.63
C PRO A 330 -29.97 6.98 1.54
N ASP A 331 -31.09 7.70 1.59
CA ASP A 331 -31.40 8.72 0.58
C ASP A 331 -30.30 9.79 0.47
N ARG A 332 -29.76 10.25 1.60
CA ARG A 332 -28.66 11.24 1.67
C ARG A 332 -27.36 10.83 0.93
N VAL A 333 -27.17 9.55 0.66
CA VAL A 333 -25.97 9.02 -0.05
C VAL A 333 -26.31 8.27 -1.34
N SER A 334 -27.57 8.21 -1.72
CA SER A 334 -28.07 7.52 -2.95
C SER A 334 -27.37 8.00 -4.23
N HIS A 335 -27.04 9.29 -4.29
CA HIS A 335 -26.35 9.90 -5.43
C HIS A 335 -24.91 9.42 -5.68
N ARG A 336 -24.31 8.67 -4.74
CA ARG A 336 -22.91 8.20 -4.82
C ARG A 336 -22.71 6.74 -4.49
N ARG A 337 -23.77 5.99 -4.16
CA ARG A 337 -23.74 4.56 -3.81
C ARG A 337 -24.81 3.80 -4.56
N ALA A 338 -24.51 2.54 -4.91
CA ALA A 338 -25.50 1.64 -5.48
C ALA A 338 -26.66 1.46 -4.51
N ASP A 339 -27.89 1.47 -5.03
CA ASP A 339 -29.12 1.28 -4.24
C ASP A 339 -29.30 -0.21 -3.94
N LEU A 340 -28.92 -0.60 -2.73
CA LEU A 340 -28.92 -1.98 -2.24
C LEU A 340 -29.55 -2.05 -0.85
N VAL A 341 -30.27 -3.13 -0.57
CA VAL A 341 -30.72 -3.46 0.78
C VAL A 341 -29.63 -4.29 1.47
N ARG A 342 -29.15 -3.79 2.60
CA ARG A 342 -28.15 -4.45 3.44
C ARG A 342 -28.76 -4.89 4.75
N LYS A 343 -28.48 -6.13 5.16
CA LYS A 343 -28.82 -6.63 6.48
C LYS A 343 -27.68 -6.35 7.44
N ARG A 344 -27.97 -5.72 8.59
CA ARG A 344 -27.02 -5.41 9.64
C ARG A 344 -27.64 -5.69 11.00
N GLN A 345 -26.85 -6.06 11.99
CA GLN A 345 -27.34 -6.27 13.34
C GLN A 345 -27.14 -5.03 14.22
N CYS A 346 -28.15 -4.68 14.97
CA CYS A 346 -28.07 -3.81 16.14
C CYS A 346 -27.79 -4.71 17.34
N LEU A 347 -26.52 -4.88 17.72
CA LEU A 347 -26.08 -5.84 18.74
C LEU A 347 -26.55 -5.43 20.15
N ASP A 348 -26.38 -4.14 20.43
CA ASP A 348 -26.78 -3.54 21.70
C ASP A 348 -27.24 -2.10 21.51
N ILE A 349 -28.24 -1.68 22.30
CA ILE A 349 -28.77 -0.30 22.26
C ILE A 349 -29.35 0.05 23.61
N GLU A 350 -29.01 1.23 24.14
CA GLU A 350 -29.38 1.64 25.48
C GLU A 350 -29.54 3.16 25.58
N CYS A 351 -30.56 3.64 26.25
CA CYS A 351 -30.74 5.03 26.64
C CYS A 351 -30.01 5.27 27.97
N ILE A 352 -28.97 6.07 27.96
CA ILE A 352 -28.11 6.33 29.14
C ILE A 352 -28.42 7.64 29.86
N GLY A 353 -29.38 8.42 29.37
CA GLY A 353 -29.81 9.66 30.02
C GLY A 353 -30.47 10.66 29.10
N VAL A 354 -30.74 11.84 29.65
CA VAL A 354 -31.30 13.00 28.95
C VAL A 354 -30.34 14.18 29.09
N GLU A 355 -30.12 14.90 28.02
CA GLU A 355 -29.24 16.09 27.94
C GLU A 355 -29.96 17.16 27.08
N ASP A 356 -30.19 18.32 27.63
CA ASP A 356 -30.90 19.43 26.97
C ASP A 356 -32.23 19.04 26.29
N GLY A 357 -33.01 18.16 26.96
CA GLY A 357 -34.28 17.66 26.43
C GLY A 357 -34.17 16.58 25.35
N MET A 358 -32.96 16.15 25.01
CA MET A 358 -32.68 15.07 24.05
C MET A 358 -32.21 13.79 24.76
N PHE A 359 -32.51 12.64 24.20
CA PHE A 359 -32.10 11.36 24.76
C PHE A 359 -30.67 11.00 24.30
N ARG A 360 -29.81 10.69 25.26
CA ARG A 360 -28.48 10.14 24.98
C ARG A 360 -28.57 8.63 24.89
N ILE A 361 -28.26 8.11 23.71
CA ILE A 361 -28.37 6.68 23.38
C ILE A 361 -26.99 6.17 22.96
N THR A 362 -26.62 4.99 23.47
CA THR A 362 -25.47 4.22 22.97
C THR A 362 -25.94 3.07 22.10
N ILE A 363 -25.20 2.80 21.02
CA ILE A 363 -25.53 1.76 20.03
C ILE A 363 -24.26 0.99 19.70
N LEU A 364 -24.28 -0.34 19.83
CA LEU A 364 -23.28 -1.25 19.30
C LEU A 364 -23.84 -1.97 18.07
N GLY A 365 -23.18 -1.93 16.96
CA GLY A 365 -23.69 -2.56 15.75
C GLY A 365 -22.61 -2.98 14.76
N ASP A 366 -23.05 -3.71 13.77
CA ASP A 366 -22.24 -4.22 12.67
C ASP A 366 -21.54 -3.10 11.88
N ALA A 367 -20.43 -3.48 11.23
CA ALA A 367 -19.81 -2.64 10.24
C ALA A 367 -20.80 -2.23 9.14
N GLY A 368 -20.94 -0.91 8.94
CA GLY A 368 -21.83 -0.37 7.91
C GLY A 368 -23.29 -0.25 8.31
N LEU A 369 -23.65 -0.41 9.59
CA LEU A 369 -24.95 0.00 10.13
C LEU A 369 -25.05 1.53 10.05
N TYR A 370 -26.11 2.03 9.41
CA TYR A 370 -26.40 3.45 9.28
C TYR A 370 -27.21 3.94 10.50
N ILE A 371 -26.55 4.60 11.41
CA ILE A 371 -27.10 4.96 12.73
C ILE A 371 -28.20 6.03 12.63
N LYS A 372 -28.04 7.04 11.82
CA LYS A 372 -29.04 8.09 11.62
C LYS A 372 -30.34 7.51 11.07
N GLU A 373 -30.21 6.59 10.13
CA GLU A 373 -31.35 5.90 9.50
C GLU A 373 -31.97 4.85 10.43
N LEU A 374 -31.19 4.20 11.29
CA LEU A 374 -31.74 3.32 12.34
C LEU A 374 -32.68 4.07 13.26
N ILE A 375 -32.38 5.32 13.59
CA ILE A 375 -33.21 6.17 14.40
C ILE A 375 -34.44 6.70 13.63
N SER A 376 -34.22 7.35 12.48
CA SER A 376 -35.26 8.05 11.73
C SER A 376 -36.13 7.17 10.84
N GLY A 377 -35.69 5.95 10.50
CA GLY A 377 -36.39 5.06 9.58
C GLY A 377 -36.19 5.43 8.09
N ASP A 378 -35.64 6.61 7.77
CA ASP A 378 -35.38 7.09 6.40
C ASP A 378 -36.56 6.86 5.45
N ASN A 379 -37.75 7.31 5.84
CA ASN A 379 -39.01 7.15 5.10
C ASN A 379 -39.33 5.67 4.76
N GLY A 380 -39.08 4.75 5.69
CA GLY A 380 -39.32 3.30 5.52
C GLY A 380 -38.22 2.55 4.78
N ARG A 381 -37.08 3.22 4.46
CA ARG A 381 -35.89 2.57 3.83
C ARG A 381 -35.08 1.77 4.85
N THR A 382 -35.30 2.00 6.16
CA THR A 382 -34.70 1.24 7.27
C THR A 382 -35.79 0.64 8.13
N GLN A 383 -35.80 -0.69 8.26
CA GLN A 383 -36.83 -1.43 9.03
C GLN A 383 -36.17 -2.62 9.75
N PRO A 384 -36.52 -2.84 11.05
CA PRO A 384 -37.23 -1.88 11.91
C PRO A 384 -36.41 -0.65 12.25
N SER A 385 -37.03 0.43 12.67
CA SER A 385 -36.40 1.69 13.10
C SER A 385 -36.91 2.13 14.48
N PHE A 386 -36.16 3.02 15.14
CA PHE A 386 -36.55 3.58 16.41
C PHE A 386 -37.84 4.42 16.30
N SER A 387 -37.92 5.29 15.27
CA SER A 387 -39.15 6.08 15.01
C SER A 387 -40.41 5.21 14.86
N GLU A 388 -40.28 4.05 14.21
CA GLU A 388 -41.37 3.08 14.08
C GLU A 388 -41.76 2.49 15.45
N LYS A 389 -40.78 2.13 16.28
CA LYS A 389 -41.00 1.51 17.59
C LYS A 389 -41.59 2.46 18.63
N ILE A 390 -41.14 3.73 18.63
CA ILE A 390 -41.66 4.75 19.56
C ILE A 390 -42.98 5.35 19.05
N GLY A 391 -43.35 5.19 17.78
CA GLY A 391 -44.55 5.67 17.17
C GLY A 391 -44.59 7.15 16.80
N CYS A 392 -43.44 7.82 16.78
CA CYS A 392 -43.32 9.22 16.39
C CYS A 392 -41.97 9.51 15.68
N PRO A 393 -41.85 10.64 14.97
CA PRO A 393 -40.59 11.04 14.36
C PRO A 393 -39.49 11.22 15.41
N ALA A 394 -38.31 10.68 15.09
CA ALA A 394 -37.09 10.89 15.87
C ALA A 394 -35.90 11.16 14.94
N ARG A 395 -34.96 11.98 15.40
CA ARG A 395 -33.77 12.34 14.62
C ARG A 395 -32.51 12.41 15.48
N VAL A 396 -31.39 12.03 14.87
CA VAL A 396 -30.06 12.19 15.48
C VAL A 396 -29.58 13.62 15.26
N THR A 397 -29.35 14.34 16.35
CA THR A 397 -28.81 15.71 16.36
C THR A 397 -27.29 15.74 16.52
N SER A 398 -26.71 14.74 17.20
CA SER A 398 -25.26 14.61 17.40
C SER A 398 -24.88 13.14 17.36
N LEU A 399 -23.74 12.84 16.72
CA LEU A 399 -23.19 11.48 16.60
C LEU A 399 -21.71 11.48 16.90
N ASP A 400 -21.31 10.61 17.81
CA ASP A 400 -19.92 10.33 18.15
C ASP A 400 -19.67 8.81 18.01
N VAL A 401 -18.58 8.47 17.33
CA VAL A 401 -18.07 7.09 17.30
C VAL A 401 -17.14 6.95 18.49
N ILE A 402 -17.51 6.09 19.45
CA ILE A 402 -16.77 5.94 20.71
C ILE A 402 -15.92 4.68 20.78
N MET A 403 -16.18 3.70 19.89
CA MET A 403 -15.37 2.50 19.77
C MET A 403 -15.37 2.00 18.32
N VAL A 404 -14.21 1.61 17.85
CA VAL A 404 -14.03 0.76 16.66
C VAL A 404 -13.17 -0.40 17.11
N GLU A 405 -13.72 -1.62 17.05
CA GLU A 405 -12.98 -2.84 17.37
C GLU A 405 -11.76 -3.01 16.47
N GLY A 406 -10.82 -3.84 16.90
CA GLY A 406 -9.72 -4.27 16.03
C GLY A 406 -10.28 -4.96 14.79
N VAL A 407 -9.65 -4.74 13.66
CA VAL A 407 -10.06 -5.38 12.39
C VAL A 407 -9.60 -6.83 12.42
N VAL A 408 -10.55 -7.77 12.47
CA VAL A 408 -10.25 -9.21 12.34
C VAL A 408 -10.34 -9.55 10.85
N PRO A 409 -9.32 -10.22 10.24
CA PRO A 409 -9.40 -10.70 8.86
C PRO A 409 -10.60 -11.64 8.66
N GLU A 410 -11.28 -11.54 7.54
CA GLU A 410 -12.50 -12.34 7.23
C GLU A 410 -12.27 -13.87 7.30
N ASN A 411 -11.04 -14.34 7.11
CA ASN A 411 -10.69 -15.76 7.05
C ASN A 411 -10.48 -16.46 8.41
N GLN A 412 -10.57 -15.76 9.54
CA GLN A 412 -10.44 -16.41 10.86
C GLN A 412 -11.79 -16.84 11.46
N ASN A 413 -12.92 -16.35 10.95
CA ASN A 413 -14.25 -16.71 11.47
C ASN A 413 -14.83 -18.01 10.89
N GLU A 414 -14.20 -18.64 9.90
CA GLU A 414 -14.66 -19.93 9.32
C GLU A 414 -13.98 -21.15 9.96
N LEU A 415 -13.02 -20.96 10.87
CA LEU A 415 -12.30 -22.05 11.54
C LEU A 415 -12.80 -22.34 12.97
N GLU A 416 -13.76 -21.59 13.48
CA GLU A 416 -14.38 -21.80 14.82
C GLU A 416 -15.87 -22.16 14.77
N SER A 417 -16.41 -22.57 13.61
CA SER A 417 -17.81 -23.06 13.50
C SER A 417 -17.89 -24.54 13.20
#